data_7fd378f1f04a1ba74d67578fdae4cfae
#
_entry.id   7fd378f1f04a1ba74d67578fdae4cfae
#
_cell.length_a   1.000
_cell.length_b   1.000
_cell.length_c   1.000
_cell.angle_alpha   90.00
_cell.angle_beta   90.00
_cell.angle_gamma   90.00
#
_symmetry.space_group_name_H-M   'P 1'
#
loop_
_entity.id
_entity.type
_entity.pdbx_description
1 polymer ?
#
loop_
_entity_poly.entity_id
_entity_poly.type
_entity_poly.pdbx_seq_one_letter_code
_entity_poly.pdbx_strand_id
1 'polypeptide(L)'
;MRRLVFALLFAAPALHAAGLDADRQLANSLLAISQSRIPEAHSALDQLTQQHPNFRLAQLVKGDLLLARAQPLQTLGNPGGAGSADLEQLRDEARQRVRALTDSLPNDKVPAYLLALDNNDRHVLVVDASRSRLYVYANRAGTPVRVADFYVTIGKAGAGKQREGDNRTPTGIYTISGFKSPRELTDFYGSGAFTLSYPNEWDTRQGRNGHGIWIHGSPSDTYSRSPRASEGCVVLANDDLGRLGQYIQTGKTPVIIAEQIEWVAPDTLDARRSDLAGAIDRWRQDWESRDAARLLSHYSASFRTGSQDVRAFGANKHKVNAAKSWIKVGLDNVSLMLYPQGAGRGSKDAAPGDTPSDKASRTTHYPERPDFALVSFVQNYQSNNLSDRTVKRQFWSRENGRWKIIHETSL
;
A
#
# COMPACT_ATOMS: atom_id res chain seq x y z
N MET A 1 -52.38 -40.81 -3.50
CA MET A 1 -51.54 -39.91 -2.68
C MET A 1 -50.51 -39.25 -3.58
N ARG A 2 -50.78 -38.04 -4.05
CA ARG A 2 -49.85 -37.25 -4.89
C ARG A 2 -48.97 -36.38 -3.97
N ARG A 3 -47.69 -36.65 -3.96
CA ARG A 3 -46.71 -35.78 -3.26
C ARG A 3 -46.39 -34.56 -4.13
N LEU A 4 -46.83 -33.39 -3.69
CA LEU A 4 -46.39 -32.12 -4.23
C LEU A 4 -44.95 -31.86 -3.73
N VAL A 5 -44.02 -31.80 -4.68
CA VAL A 5 -42.65 -31.30 -4.42
C VAL A 5 -42.67 -29.78 -4.63
N PHE A 6 -42.55 -29.03 -3.53
CA PHE A 6 -42.33 -27.59 -3.60
C PHE A 6 -40.86 -27.36 -3.95
N ALA A 7 -40.58 -26.93 -5.17
CA ALA A 7 -39.28 -26.41 -5.56
C ALA A 7 -39.15 -24.98 -5.00
N LEU A 8 -38.38 -24.81 -3.94
CA LEU A 8 -37.91 -23.50 -3.48
C LEU A 8 -36.92 -22.95 -4.51
N LEU A 9 -37.40 -22.06 -5.37
CA LEU A 9 -36.54 -21.18 -6.17
C LEU A 9 -35.85 -20.22 -5.23
N PHE A 10 -34.58 -20.50 -4.92
CA PHE A 10 -33.67 -19.50 -4.36
C PHE A 10 -33.44 -18.45 -5.45
N ALA A 11 -34.15 -17.33 -5.36
CA ALA A 11 -33.77 -16.11 -6.08
C ALA A 11 -32.40 -15.69 -5.56
N ALA A 12 -31.35 -15.96 -6.33
CA ALA A 12 -30.06 -15.33 -6.12
C ALA A 12 -30.31 -13.80 -6.12
N PRO A 13 -29.78 -13.03 -5.14
CA PRO A 13 -29.87 -11.60 -5.20
C PRO A 13 -29.20 -11.19 -6.51
N ALA A 14 -29.96 -10.52 -7.39
CA ALA A 14 -29.39 -9.85 -8.54
C ALA A 14 -28.31 -8.90 -7.97
N LEU A 15 -27.03 -9.27 -8.15
CA LEU A 15 -25.96 -8.30 -8.08
C LEU A 15 -26.40 -7.20 -9.06
N HIS A 16 -26.79 -6.07 -8.51
CA HIS A 16 -26.88 -4.86 -9.29
C HIS A 16 -25.54 -4.75 -9.98
N ALA A 17 -25.53 -4.85 -11.30
CA ALA A 17 -24.39 -4.49 -12.11
C ALA A 17 -24.13 -3.03 -11.79
N ALA A 18 -23.29 -2.79 -10.77
CA ALA A 18 -22.70 -1.48 -10.53
C ALA A 18 -22.09 -1.11 -11.87
N GLY A 19 -22.58 -0.03 -12.48
CA GLY A 19 -22.09 0.43 -13.77
C GLY A 19 -20.58 0.38 -13.74
N LEU A 20 -19.95 0.04 -14.86
CA LEU A 20 -18.50 0.03 -14.97
C LEU A 20 -17.98 1.28 -14.28
N ASP A 21 -17.07 1.13 -13.35
CA ASP A 21 -16.52 2.26 -12.62
C ASP A 21 -15.95 3.27 -13.61
N ALA A 22 -16.06 4.55 -13.31
CA ALA A 22 -15.70 5.63 -14.24
C ALA A 22 -14.25 5.53 -14.76
N ASP A 23 -13.35 4.96 -13.96
CA ASP A 23 -11.98 4.66 -14.35
C ASP A 23 -11.93 3.67 -15.54
N ARG A 24 -12.64 2.56 -15.42
CA ARG A 24 -12.73 1.54 -16.48
C ARG A 24 -13.50 2.04 -17.70
N GLN A 25 -14.55 2.83 -17.50
CA GLN A 25 -15.30 3.42 -18.62
C GLN A 25 -14.41 4.33 -19.47
N LEU A 26 -13.64 5.22 -18.81
CA LEU A 26 -12.72 6.10 -19.52
C LEU A 26 -11.62 5.31 -20.24
N ALA A 27 -10.98 4.37 -19.55
CA ALA A 27 -9.90 3.59 -20.14
C ALA A 27 -10.39 2.71 -21.31
N ASN A 28 -11.59 2.12 -21.21
CA ASN A 28 -12.23 1.40 -22.33
C ASN A 28 -12.55 2.32 -23.49
N SER A 29 -12.98 3.57 -23.23
CA SER A 29 -13.23 4.56 -24.28
C SER A 29 -11.93 4.90 -25.02
N LEU A 30 -10.82 5.10 -24.31
CA LEU A 30 -9.51 5.35 -24.92
C LEU A 30 -9.02 4.16 -25.78
N LEU A 31 -9.23 2.93 -25.29
CA LEU A 31 -8.94 1.73 -26.07
C LEU A 31 -9.84 1.59 -27.30
N ALA A 32 -11.14 1.89 -27.19
CA ALA A 32 -12.06 1.89 -28.33
C ALA A 32 -11.61 2.89 -29.41
N ILE A 33 -11.13 4.08 -29.01
CA ILE A 33 -10.56 5.07 -29.93
C ILE A 33 -9.34 4.48 -30.65
N SER A 34 -8.41 3.89 -29.94
CA SER A 34 -7.19 3.30 -30.53
C SER A 34 -7.49 2.16 -31.50
N GLN A 35 -8.65 1.51 -31.35
CA GLN A 35 -9.15 0.42 -32.21
C GLN A 35 -10.13 0.91 -33.28
N SER A 36 -10.26 2.22 -33.47
CA SER A 36 -11.17 2.85 -34.44
C SER A 36 -12.65 2.54 -34.20
N ARG A 37 -13.02 2.14 -33.00
CA ARG A 37 -14.42 1.89 -32.58
C ARG A 37 -15.05 3.19 -32.05
N ILE A 38 -15.11 4.19 -32.93
CA ILE A 38 -15.49 5.58 -32.59
C ILE A 38 -16.92 5.73 -32.05
N PRO A 39 -17.96 5.05 -32.59
CA PRO A 39 -19.32 5.18 -32.07
C PRO A 39 -19.43 4.67 -30.62
N GLU A 40 -18.76 3.56 -30.28
CA GLU A 40 -18.74 2.99 -28.92
C GLU A 40 -18.04 3.94 -27.95
N ALA A 41 -16.88 4.48 -28.34
CA ALA A 41 -16.15 5.44 -27.53
C ALA A 41 -17.00 6.70 -27.25
N HIS A 42 -17.70 7.20 -28.25
CA HIS A 42 -18.56 8.38 -28.12
C HIS A 42 -19.70 8.14 -27.13
N SER A 43 -20.44 7.03 -27.29
CA SER A 43 -21.54 6.66 -26.40
C SER A 43 -21.07 6.52 -24.93
N ALA A 44 -19.92 5.83 -24.71
CA ALA A 44 -19.36 5.66 -23.39
C ALA A 44 -18.93 7.00 -22.75
N LEU A 45 -18.31 7.89 -23.53
CA LEU A 45 -17.91 9.21 -23.06
C LEU A 45 -19.11 10.14 -22.79
N ASP A 46 -20.18 10.03 -23.58
CA ASP A 46 -21.42 10.76 -23.31
C ASP A 46 -22.02 10.37 -21.97
N GLN A 47 -22.13 9.09 -21.69
CA GLN A 47 -22.58 8.58 -20.39
C GLN A 47 -21.67 9.05 -19.25
N LEU A 48 -20.36 8.87 -19.42
CA LEU A 48 -19.38 9.21 -18.40
C LEU A 48 -19.39 10.70 -18.05
N THR A 49 -19.46 11.59 -19.07
CA THR A 49 -19.48 13.04 -18.86
C THR A 49 -20.83 13.56 -18.35
N GLN A 50 -21.91 12.83 -18.55
CA GLN A 50 -23.22 13.10 -17.90
C GLN A 50 -23.22 12.73 -16.44
N GLN A 51 -22.64 11.58 -16.09
CA GLN A 51 -22.55 11.09 -14.70
C GLN A 51 -21.52 11.89 -13.88
N HIS A 52 -20.40 12.24 -14.50
CA HIS A 52 -19.27 12.95 -13.88
C HIS A 52 -18.88 14.19 -14.69
N PRO A 53 -19.68 15.27 -14.65
CA PRO A 53 -19.43 16.47 -15.46
C PRO A 53 -18.12 17.18 -15.13
N ASN A 54 -17.58 16.99 -13.92
CA ASN A 54 -16.31 17.50 -13.44
C ASN A 54 -15.10 16.60 -13.77
N PHE A 55 -15.29 15.52 -14.57
CA PHE A 55 -14.20 14.66 -14.99
C PHE A 55 -13.46 15.26 -16.20
N ARG A 56 -12.49 16.14 -15.93
CA ARG A 56 -11.76 16.94 -16.92
C ARG A 56 -11.14 16.11 -18.05
N LEU A 57 -10.53 14.97 -17.75
CA LEU A 57 -9.94 14.09 -18.76
C LEU A 57 -11.01 13.49 -19.68
N ALA A 58 -12.15 13.06 -19.14
CA ALA A 58 -13.25 12.54 -19.96
C ALA A 58 -13.82 13.63 -20.89
N GLN A 59 -13.97 14.86 -20.39
CA GLN A 59 -14.40 16.01 -21.20
C GLN A 59 -13.40 16.33 -22.31
N LEU A 60 -12.10 16.29 -22.02
CA LEU A 60 -11.05 16.50 -23.02
C LEU A 60 -11.12 15.46 -24.13
N VAL A 61 -11.19 14.16 -23.78
CA VAL A 61 -11.27 13.07 -24.77
C VAL A 61 -12.54 13.19 -25.62
N LYS A 62 -13.68 13.55 -25.01
CA LYS A 62 -14.92 13.78 -25.73
C LYS A 62 -14.80 14.96 -26.71
N GLY A 63 -14.19 16.07 -26.27
CA GLY A 63 -13.92 17.24 -27.13
C GLY A 63 -13.03 16.87 -28.32
N ASP A 64 -11.98 16.11 -28.12
CA ASP A 64 -11.12 15.59 -29.18
C ASP A 64 -11.88 14.73 -30.19
N LEU A 65 -12.75 13.83 -29.75
CA LEU A 65 -13.58 13.03 -30.66
C LEU A 65 -14.53 13.87 -31.54
N LEU A 66 -15.06 14.96 -30.97
CA LEU A 66 -15.89 15.90 -31.74
C LEU A 66 -15.05 16.67 -32.76
N LEU A 67 -13.86 17.11 -32.34
CA LEU A 67 -12.93 17.86 -33.22
C LEU A 67 -12.41 16.96 -34.35
N ALA A 68 -12.19 15.68 -34.10
CA ALA A 68 -11.73 14.69 -35.09
C ALA A 68 -12.67 14.54 -36.29
N ARG A 69 -13.94 14.99 -36.18
CA ARG A 69 -14.89 15.03 -37.31
C ARG A 69 -14.59 16.13 -38.29
N ALA A 70 -13.93 17.20 -37.86
CA ALA A 70 -13.64 18.38 -38.67
C ALA A 70 -12.17 18.42 -39.11
N GLN A 71 -11.26 17.86 -38.34
CA GLN A 71 -9.82 17.90 -38.66
C GLN A 71 -9.06 16.72 -38.03
N PRO A 72 -7.95 16.26 -38.64
CA PRO A 72 -7.12 15.20 -38.04
C PRO A 72 -6.53 15.65 -36.72
N LEU A 73 -6.59 14.78 -35.71
CA LEU A 73 -5.92 14.98 -34.43
C LEU A 73 -4.50 14.42 -34.50
N GLN A 74 -3.55 15.15 -33.97
CA GLN A 74 -2.15 14.68 -33.85
C GLN A 74 -1.85 14.09 -32.48
N THR A 75 -2.46 14.64 -31.44
CA THR A 75 -2.27 14.20 -30.05
C THR A 75 -3.53 14.45 -29.22
N LEU A 76 -3.66 13.77 -28.06
CA LEU A 76 -4.72 14.02 -27.09
C LEU A 76 -4.68 15.50 -26.64
N GLY A 77 -5.82 16.19 -26.72
CA GLY A 77 -5.98 17.60 -26.36
C GLY A 77 -5.34 18.55 -27.36
N ASN A 78 -5.31 18.15 -28.63
CA ASN A 78 -4.63 18.93 -29.69
C ASN A 78 -5.21 20.33 -29.87
N PRO A 79 -4.39 21.31 -29.73
CA PRO A 79 -4.26 22.32 -30.75
C PRO A 79 -2.80 22.51 -31.17
N GLY A 80 -2.54 22.90 -32.39
CA GLY A 80 -1.22 23.10 -33.01
C GLY A 80 -0.28 24.08 -32.28
N GLY A 81 -0.13 23.96 -30.97
CA GLY A 81 0.73 24.80 -30.14
C GLY A 81 1.33 24.02 -28.97
N ALA A 82 2.34 24.57 -28.28
CA ALA A 82 2.93 23.99 -27.10
C ALA A 82 1.84 23.73 -26.06
N GLY A 83 1.70 22.44 -25.63
CA GLY A 83 0.73 22.05 -24.63
C GLY A 83 0.99 22.77 -23.32
N SER A 84 -0.07 23.19 -22.62
CA SER A 84 0.06 23.70 -21.26
C SER A 84 0.49 22.58 -20.33
N ALA A 85 1.11 22.92 -19.18
CA ALA A 85 1.46 21.95 -18.14
C ALA A 85 0.24 21.13 -17.70
N ASP A 86 -0.94 21.73 -17.67
CA ASP A 86 -2.20 21.05 -17.34
C ASP A 86 -2.56 19.98 -18.37
N LEU A 87 -2.31 20.21 -19.65
CA LEU A 87 -2.57 19.24 -20.70
C LEU A 87 -1.64 18.03 -20.59
N GLU A 88 -0.36 18.23 -20.29
CA GLU A 88 0.57 17.13 -20.04
C GLU A 88 0.15 16.30 -18.81
N GLN A 89 -0.35 16.94 -17.77
CA GLN A 89 -0.89 16.24 -16.61
C GLN A 89 -2.09 15.34 -16.96
N LEU A 90 -3.02 15.82 -17.82
CA LEU A 90 -4.14 15.01 -18.31
C LEU A 90 -3.68 13.87 -19.21
N ARG A 91 -2.65 14.08 -20.03
CA ARG A 91 -2.02 13.02 -20.83
C ARG A 91 -1.38 11.94 -19.95
N ASP A 92 -0.71 12.34 -18.89
CA ASP A 92 -0.13 11.38 -17.92
C ASP A 92 -1.22 10.58 -17.21
N GLU A 93 -2.33 11.21 -16.82
CA GLU A 93 -3.48 10.53 -16.26
C GLU A 93 -4.04 9.50 -17.25
N ALA A 94 -4.25 9.88 -18.52
CA ALA A 94 -4.72 8.98 -19.56
C ALA A 94 -3.79 7.76 -19.73
N ARG A 95 -2.47 8.00 -19.79
CA ARG A 95 -1.47 6.91 -19.89
C ARG A 95 -1.57 5.91 -18.73
N GLN A 96 -1.66 6.39 -17.49
CA GLN A 96 -1.74 5.51 -16.32
C GLN A 96 -3.03 4.69 -16.31
N ARG A 97 -4.16 5.27 -16.72
CA ARG A 97 -5.44 4.56 -16.79
C ARG A 97 -5.45 3.49 -17.88
N VAL A 98 -4.91 3.79 -19.06
CA VAL A 98 -4.76 2.80 -20.14
C VAL A 98 -3.81 1.68 -19.72
N ARG A 99 -2.65 2.02 -19.15
CA ARG A 99 -1.70 1.01 -18.63
C ARG A 99 -2.33 0.06 -17.62
N ALA A 100 -3.23 0.54 -16.78
CA ALA A 100 -3.91 -0.34 -15.80
C ALA A 100 -4.73 -1.44 -16.47
N LEU A 101 -5.22 -1.24 -17.71
CA LEU A 101 -5.96 -2.24 -18.48
C LEU A 101 -5.07 -3.05 -19.43
N THR A 102 -4.06 -2.43 -20.03
CA THR A 102 -3.21 -3.08 -21.06
C THR A 102 -2.04 -3.85 -20.47
N ASP A 103 -1.44 -3.32 -19.41
CA ASP A 103 -0.39 -4.02 -18.67
C ASP A 103 -1.06 -5.00 -17.70
N SER A 104 -1.37 -6.19 -18.18
CA SER A 104 -1.93 -7.23 -17.33
C SER A 104 -1.04 -7.46 -16.11
N LEU A 105 -1.60 -7.22 -14.93
CA LEU A 105 -0.95 -7.68 -13.69
C LEU A 105 -0.85 -9.21 -13.78
N PRO A 106 0.29 -9.77 -13.41
CA PRO A 106 0.42 -11.23 -13.39
C PRO A 106 -0.69 -11.81 -12.51
N ASN A 107 -1.62 -12.56 -13.09
CA ASN A 107 -2.76 -13.16 -12.34
C ASN A 107 -2.28 -14.23 -11.35
N ASP A 108 -1.09 -14.77 -11.58
CA ASP A 108 -0.42 -15.81 -10.82
C ASP A 108 0.58 -15.26 -9.79
N LYS A 109 0.69 -13.93 -9.63
CA LYS A 109 1.64 -13.29 -8.72
C LYS A 109 0.94 -12.46 -7.66
N VAL A 110 1.62 -12.33 -6.54
CA VAL A 110 1.18 -11.55 -5.38
C VAL A 110 2.26 -10.52 -4.98
N PRO A 111 1.90 -9.42 -4.29
CA PRO A 111 2.91 -8.53 -3.74
C PRO A 111 3.83 -9.26 -2.78
N ALA A 112 5.13 -9.10 -2.96
CA ALA A 112 6.16 -9.75 -2.13
C ALA A 112 6.06 -9.41 -0.64
N TYR A 113 5.30 -8.38 -0.30
CA TYR A 113 5.21 -7.82 1.05
C TYR A 113 4.28 -8.60 1.98
N LEU A 114 3.33 -9.37 1.46
CA LEU A 114 2.23 -9.99 2.22
C LEU A 114 2.59 -11.43 2.64
N LEU A 115 3.57 -11.59 3.54
CA LEU A 115 4.03 -12.93 3.95
C LEU A 115 2.99 -13.68 4.76
N ALA A 116 2.44 -13.04 5.79
CA ALA A 116 1.34 -13.57 6.59
C ALA A 116 0.52 -12.42 7.17
N LEU A 117 -0.79 -12.56 7.17
CA LEU A 117 -1.71 -11.60 7.76
C LEU A 117 -2.38 -12.22 8.99
N ASP A 118 -2.49 -11.44 10.05
CA ASP A 118 -3.32 -11.81 11.20
C ASP A 118 -4.76 -12.09 10.74
N ASN A 119 -5.40 -13.08 11.30
CA ASN A 119 -6.80 -13.44 10.98
C ASN A 119 -7.79 -12.30 11.25
N ASN A 120 -7.44 -11.32 12.08
CA ASN A 120 -8.23 -10.12 12.33
C ASN A 120 -8.06 -9.04 11.26
N ASP A 121 -7.00 -9.10 10.45
CA ASP A 121 -6.76 -8.21 9.32
C ASP A 121 -7.56 -8.70 8.11
N ARG A 122 -8.79 -8.21 7.96
CA ARG A 122 -9.67 -8.63 6.84
C ARG A 122 -9.12 -8.23 5.49
N HIS A 123 -8.49 -7.05 5.41
CA HIS A 123 -7.95 -6.48 4.18
C HIS A 123 -6.62 -5.79 4.43
N VAL A 124 -5.81 -5.71 3.37
CA VAL A 124 -4.58 -4.89 3.30
C VAL A 124 -4.65 -4.03 2.06
N LEU A 125 -4.25 -2.78 2.18
CA LEU A 125 -4.11 -1.86 1.06
C LEU A 125 -2.65 -1.84 0.60
N VAL A 126 -2.43 -1.92 -0.72
CA VAL A 126 -1.08 -1.85 -1.31
C VAL A 126 -1.07 -0.80 -2.40
N VAL A 127 -0.32 0.28 -2.20
CA VAL A 127 -0.17 1.39 -3.15
C VAL A 127 1.07 1.16 -4.00
N ASP A 128 0.90 1.16 -5.32
CA ASP A 128 1.97 1.23 -6.32
C ASP A 128 2.05 2.66 -6.86
N ALA A 129 3.03 3.40 -6.39
CA ALA A 129 3.21 4.80 -6.79
C ALA A 129 3.57 4.94 -8.27
N SER A 130 4.33 3.99 -8.83
CA SER A 130 4.75 4.01 -10.23
C SER A 130 3.60 3.79 -11.22
N ARG A 131 2.55 3.10 -10.77
CA ARG A 131 1.36 2.78 -11.57
C ARG A 131 0.16 3.65 -11.21
N SER A 132 0.27 4.52 -10.22
CA SER A 132 -0.87 5.30 -9.68
C SER A 132 -2.06 4.42 -9.33
N ARG A 133 -1.80 3.29 -8.65
CA ARG A 133 -2.84 2.33 -8.26
C ARG A 133 -2.76 1.99 -6.77
N LEU A 134 -3.94 1.82 -6.18
CA LEU A 134 -4.15 1.23 -4.86
C LEU A 134 -4.89 -0.08 -5.05
N TYR A 135 -4.29 -1.18 -4.63
CA TYR A 135 -4.87 -2.51 -4.65
C TYR A 135 -5.38 -2.89 -3.27
N VAL A 136 -6.53 -3.56 -3.21
CA VAL A 136 -7.10 -4.13 -1.99
C VAL A 136 -6.94 -5.64 -2.03
N TYR A 137 -6.28 -6.18 -1.02
CA TYR A 137 -6.15 -7.62 -0.82
C TYR A 137 -7.00 -8.06 0.36
N ALA A 138 -7.92 -9.00 0.13
CA ALA A 138 -8.64 -9.69 1.20
C ALA A 138 -7.76 -10.82 1.76
N ASN A 139 -7.77 -10.97 3.07
CA ASN A 139 -7.16 -12.11 3.75
C ASN A 139 -8.12 -13.32 3.70
N ARG A 140 -7.80 -14.30 2.88
CA ARG A 140 -8.56 -15.54 2.76
C ARG A 140 -7.79 -16.67 3.43
N ALA A 141 -8.01 -16.83 4.75
CA ALA A 141 -7.32 -17.83 5.58
C ALA A 141 -5.77 -17.77 5.42
N GLY A 142 -5.20 -16.57 5.50
CA GLY A 142 -3.76 -16.33 5.36
C GLY A 142 -3.28 -16.12 3.92
N THR A 143 -4.14 -16.37 2.92
CA THR A 143 -3.80 -16.15 1.50
C THR A 143 -4.32 -14.78 1.05
N PRO A 144 -3.47 -13.87 0.56
CA PRO A 144 -3.91 -12.58 0.04
C PRO A 144 -4.56 -12.75 -1.34
N VAL A 145 -5.82 -12.32 -1.47
CA VAL A 145 -6.57 -12.33 -2.73
C VAL A 145 -6.95 -10.91 -3.11
N ARG A 146 -6.58 -10.46 -4.31
CA ARG A 146 -6.96 -9.13 -4.80
C ARG A 146 -8.46 -9.07 -5.04
N VAL A 147 -9.14 -8.10 -4.41
CA VAL A 147 -10.60 -7.93 -4.46
C VAL A 147 -11.04 -6.61 -5.08
N ALA A 148 -10.18 -5.59 -5.09
CA ALA A 148 -10.44 -4.30 -5.72
C ALA A 148 -9.13 -3.61 -6.08
N ASP A 149 -9.23 -2.60 -6.95
CA ASP A 149 -8.17 -1.66 -7.23
C ASP A 149 -8.75 -0.30 -7.66
N PHE A 150 -8.00 0.77 -7.39
CA PHE A 150 -8.42 2.15 -7.60
C PHE A 150 -7.28 2.96 -8.21
N TYR A 151 -7.63 3.90 -9.09
CA TYR A 151 -6.69 4.93 -9.52
C TYR A 151 -6.38 5.87 -8.35
N VAL A 152 -5.11 6.23 -8.17
CA VAL A 152 -4.68 7.17 -7.13
C VAL A 152 -3.70 8.20 -7.67
N THR A 153 -3.78 9.38 -7.08
CA THR A 153 -2.76 10.44 -7.20
C THR A 153 -1.83 10.36 -6.00
N ILE A 154 -0.54 10.58 -6.22
CA ILE A 154 0.49 10.66 -5.19
C ILE A 154 1.18 12.02 -5.17
N GLY A 155 2.17 12.18 -4.30
CA GLY A 155 2.96 13.42 -4.16
C GLY A 155 3.57 13.91 -5.47
N LYS A 156 3.57 15.23 -5.69
CA LYS A 156 4.16 15.91 -6.88
C LYS A 156 5.60 15.48 -7.16
N ALA A 157 6.38 15.24 -6.09
CA ALA A 157 7.76 14.79 -6.18
C ALA A 157 7.91 13.26 -6.16
N GLY A 158 6.80 12.50 -6.31
CA GLY A 158 6.80 11.03 -6.32
C GLY A 158 6.75 10.42 -4.93
N ALA A 159 7.32 9.22 -4.79
CA ALA A 159 7.40 8.48 -3.52
C ALA A 159 8.72 8.72 -2.77
N GLY A 160 8.85 8.13 -1.57
CA GLY A 160 10.08 8.19 -0.78
C GLY A 160 10.24 9.46 0.07
N LYS A 161 9.17 9.87 0.77
CA LYS A 161 9.17 11.02 1.68
C LYS A 161 10.27 10.93 2.73
N GLN A 162 11.02 12.04 2.92
CA GLN A 162 12.09 12.16 3.90
C GLN A 162 11.82 13.24 4.95
N ARG A 163 11.21 14.36 4.52
CA ARG A 163 10.99 15.53 5.38
C ARG A 163 9.65 16.20 5.08
N GLU A 164 9.19 16.97 6.02
CA GLU A 164 8.01 17.83 5.83
C GLU A 164 8.20 18.76 4.63
N GLY A 165 7.14 19.01 3.87
CA GLY A 165 7.15 19.91 2.70
C GLY A 165 7.87 19.39 1.45
N ASP A 166 8.38 18.14 1.43
CA ASP A 166 9.09 17.58 0.27
C ASP A 166 8.17 17.12 -0.88
N ASN A 167 6.85 17.26 -0.71
CA ASN A 167 5.83 16.88 -1.69
C ASN A 167 5.91 15.40 -2.13
N ARG A 168 6.44 14.53 -1.28
CA ARG A 168 6.58 13.08 -1.55
C ARG A 168 5.61 12.27 -0.72
N THR A 169 5.09 11.21 -1.31
CA THR A 169 4.36 10.16 -0.58
C THR A 169 5.36 9.25 0.12
N PRO A 170 5.18 8.92 1.40
CA PRO A 170 6.11 8.03 2.08
C PRO A 170 6.08 6.62 1.51
N THR A 171 7.17 5.88 1.64
CA THR A 171 7.26 4.44 1.36
C THR A 171 7.44 3.68 2.65
N GLY A 172 6.65 2.62 2.84
CA GLY A 172 6.68 1.87 4.10
C GLY A 172 5.38 1.13 4.38
N ILE A 173 5.23 0.71 5.64
CA ILE A 173 4.04 0.01 6.15
C ILE A 173 3.40 0.88 7.22
N TYR A 174 2.16 1.24 7.00
CA TYR A 174 1.36 2.12 7.87
C TYR A 174 0.07 1.41 8.27
N THR A 175 -0.70 2.04 9.16
CA THR A 175 -2.04 1.59 9.55
C THR A 175 -3.00 2.75 9.38
N ILE A 176 -4.23 2.47 8.97
CA ILE A 176 -5.31 3.44 9.03
C ILE A 176 -5.59 3.76 10.50
N SER A 177 -5.28 4.97 10.94
CA SER A 177 -5.41 5.39 12.34
C SER A 177 -6.76 6.03 12.67
N GLY A 178 -7.46 6.59 11.69
CA GLY A 178 -8.74 7.26 11.89
C GLY A 178 -9.43 7.63 10.59
N PHE A 179 -10.65 8.16 10.70
CA PHE A 179 -11.38 8.78 9.61
C PHE A 179 -11.82 10.18 10.02
N LYS A 180 -11.63 11.13 9.13
CA LYS A 180 -12.14 12.51 9.26
C LYS A 180 -13.26 12.72 8.25
N SER A 181 -14.42 13.11 8.76
CA SER A 181 -15.60 13.36 7.92
C SER A 181 -15.46 14.66 7.12
N PRO A 182 -16.21 14.84 6.01
CA PRO A 182 -16.21 16.10 5.26
C PRO A 182 -16.59 17.32 6.10
N ARG A 183 -17.34 17.11 7.18
CA ARG A 183 -17.74 18.22 8.10
C ARG A 183 -16.59 18.77 8.94
N GLU A 184 -15.51 17.98 9.07
CA GLU A 184 -14.31 18.33 9.84
C GLU A 184 -13.21 18.89 8.95
N LEU A 185 -13.42 18.90 7.64
CA LEU A 185 -12.39 19.18 6.64
C LEU A 185 -12.86 20.28 5.67
N THR A 186 -11.90 20.89 4.98
CA THR A 186 -12.20 21.75 3.83
C THR A 186 -12.50 20.88 2.60
N ASP A 187 -13.16 21.48 1.61
CA ASP A 187 -13.49 20.81 0.32
C ASP A 187 -12.27 20.21 -0.38
N PHE A 188 -11.07 20.69 -0.08
CA PHE A 188 -9.80 20.15 -0.62
C PHE A 188 -9.65 18.62 -0.41
N TYR A 189 -10.24 18.09 0.66
CA TYR A 189 -10.21 16.67 1.02
C TYR A 189 -11.42 15.86 0.51
N GLY A 190 -12.33 16.50 -0.22
CA GLY A 190 -13.51 15.88 -0.82
C GLY A 190 -14.42 15.19 0.19
N SER A 191 -14.80 13.94 -0.09
CA SER A 191 -15.74 13.16 0.73
C SER A 191 -15.16 12.64 2.05
N GLY A 192 -13.96 13.07 2.46
CA GLY A 192 -13.33 12.72 3.73
C GLY A 192 -11.90 12.22 3.60
N ALA A 193 -11.32 11.82 4.73
CA ALA A 193 -9.94 11.38 4.79
C ALA A 193 -9.71 10.25 5.80
N PHE A 194 -9.04 9.19 5.38
CA PHE A 194 -8.46 8.16 6.24
C PHE A 194 -7.04 8.57 6.61
N THR A 195 -6.79 8.77 7.89
CA THR A 195 -5.47 9.14 8.41
C THR A 195 -4.55 7.93 8.49
N LEU A 196 -3.27 8.11 8.19
CA LEU A 196 -2.23 7.08 8.30
C LEU A 196 -1.34 7.30 9.51
N SER A 197 -0.79 6.22 10.04
CA SER A 197 0.21 6.22 11.12
C SER A 197 1.61 6.67 10.62
N TYR A 198 1.66 7.73 9.81
CA TYR A 198 2.92 8.33 9.37
C TYR A 198 3.26 9.56 10.25
N PRO A 199 4.54 9.75 10.67
CA PRO A 199 5.62 8.78 10.59
C PRO A 199 5.43 7.61 11.55
N ASN A 200 5.78 6.39 11.12
CA ASN A 200 5.83 5.23 12.00
C ASN A 200 7.14 5.21 12.82
N GLU A 201 7.31 4.19 13.66
CA GLU A 201 8.47 4.04 14.53
C GLU A 201 9.79 3.93 13.72
N TRP A 202 9.72 3.29 12.55
CA TRP A 202 10.88 3.16 11.67
C TRP A 202 11.22 4.48 10.96
N ASP A 203 10.21 5.21 10.48
CA ASP A 203 10.41 6.53 9.88
C ASP A 203 11.08 7.49 10.88
N THR A 204 10.56 7.51 12.10
CA THR A 204 11.13 8.32 13.21
C THR A 204 12.58 7.95 13.48
N ARG A 205 12.89 6.65 13.53
CA ARG A 205 14.26 6.17 13.71
C ARG A 205 15.20 6.59 12.57
N GLN A 206 14.69 6.67 11.34
CA GLN A 206 15.46 7.14 10.17
C GLN A 206 15.56 8.66 10.10
N GLY A 207 15.02 9.39 11.06
CA GLY A 207 14.98 10.85 11.07
C GLY A 207 14.01 11.44 10.06
N ARG A 208 13.09 10.63 9.51
CA ARG A 208 12.02 11.13 8.67
C ARG A 208 10.99 11.84 9.51
N ASN A 209 10.49 12.94 8.99
CA ASN A 209 9.54 13.77 9.72
C ASN A 209 8.39 14.27 8.83
N GLY A 210 7.54 15.13 9.40
CA GLY A 210 6.29 15.61 8.82
C GLY A 210 5.09 14.85 9.38
N HIS A 211 3.92 15.25 8.94
CA HIS A 211 2.64 14.71 9.41
C HIS A 211 1.58 14.88 8.32
N GLY A 212 0.34 14.44 8.60
CA GLY A 212 -0.79 14.72 7.71
C GLY A 212 -0.78 13.95 6.38
N ILE A 213 -0.16 12.77 6.35
CA ILE A 213 -0.26 11.88 5.20
C ILE A 213 -1.55 11.05 5.35
N TRP A 214 -2.48 11.28 4.43
CA TRP A 214 -3.81 10.68 4.45
C TRP A 214 -4.15 10.02 3.10
N ILE A 215 -5.19 9.19 3.12
CA ILE A 215 -5.88 8.72 1.92
C ILE A 215 -7.21 9.49 1.89
N HIS A 216 -7.42 10.35 0.87
CA HIS A 216 -8.58 11.25 0.86
C HIS A 216 -9.19 11.43 -0.53
N GLY A 217 -10.34 12.06 -0.58
CA GLY A 217 -11.06 12.39 -1.80
C GLY A 217 -10.49 13.58 -2.57
N SER A 218 -11.09 13.87 -3.71
CA SER A 218 -10.81 15.04 -4.53
C SER A 218 -11.77 16.20 -4.19
N PRO A 219 -11.39 17.48 -4.39
CA PRO A 219 -12.32 18.60 -4.30
C PRO A 219 -13.60 18.36 -5.10
N SER A 220 -14.71 18.95 -4.67
CA SER A 220 -16.03 18.73 -5.29
C SER A 220 -16.14 19.15 -6.75
N ASP A 221 -15.29 20.10 -7.18
CA ASP A 221 -15.21 20.59 -8.56
C ASP A 221 -14.32 19.71 -9.48
N THR A 222 -13.70 18.67 -8.93
CA THR A 222 -12.70 17.84 -9.63
C THR A 222 -12.98 16.36 -9.39
N TYR A 223 -13.25 15.59 -10.43
CA TYR A 223 -13.46 14.13 -10.29
C TYR A 223 -12.17 13.41 -9.88
N SER A 224 -11.07 13.68 -10.59
CA SER A 224 -9.77 13.07 -10.32
C SER A 224 -8.63 14.04 -10.60
N ARG A 225 -7.46 13.70 -10.10
CA ARG A 225 -6.22 14.47 -10.28
C ARG A 225 -5.22 13.67 -11.10
N SER A 226 -4.29 14.35 -11.74
CA SER A 226 -3.15 13.72 -12.42
C SER A 226 -2.31 12.86 -11.46
N PRO A 227 -1.51 11.91 -11.99
CA PRO A 227 -0.80 10.92 -11.18
C PRO A 227 0.08 11.49 -10.06
N ARG A 228 0.66 12.67 -10.30
CA ARG A 228 1.57 13.37 -9.38
C ARG A 228 1.08 14.79 -9.14
N ALA A 229 0.09 14.94 -8.26
CA ALA A 229 -0.54 16.24 -8.01
C ALA A 229 -0.84 16.53 -6.53
N SER A 230 -0.50 15.65 -5.60
CA SER A 230 -0.67 15.90 -4.16
C SER A 230 0.62 16.42 -3.50
N GLU A 231 0.50 16.84 -2.26
CA GLU A 231 1.65 17.26 -1.44
C GLU A 231 2.21 16.10 -0.56
N GLY A 232 1.82 14.86 -0.91
CA GLY A 232 2.28 13.65 -0.26
C GLY A 232 1.16 12.68 0.12
N CYS A 233 -0.09 13.12 0.15
CA CYS A 233 -1.25 12.26 0.37
C CYS A 233 -1.51 11.34 -0.83
N VAL A 234 -2.28 10.27 -0.58
CA VAL A 234 -2.84 9.40 -1.61
C VAL A 234 -4.27 9.87 -1.87
N VAL A 235 -4.57 10.35 -3.08
CA VAL A 235 -5.86 10.97 -3.42
C VAL A 235 -6.64 10.09 -4.38
N LEU A 236 -7.93 9.89 -4.10
CA LEU A 236 -8.88 9.15 -4.93
C LEU A 236 -10.00 10.08 -5.43
N ALA A 237 -10.75 9.63 -6.43
CA ALA A 237 -12.08 10.18 -6.68
C ALA A 237 -12.99 9.95 -5.45
N ASN A 238 -13.96 10.84 -5.22
CA ASN A 238 -14.83 10.75 -4.04
C ASN A 238 -15.63 9.45 -4.00
N ASP A 239 -16.14 8.98 -5.13
CA ASP A 239 -16.87 7.72 -5.25
C ASP A 239 -15.95 6.52 -4.92
N ASP A 240 -14.70 6.58 -5.36
CA ASP A 240 -13.70 5.56 -5.08
C ASP A 240 -13.31 5.53 -3.61
N LEU A 241 -13.19 6.69 -2.96
CA LEU A 241 -12.95 6.77 -1.52
C LEU A 241 -14.10 6.13 -0.74
N GLY A 242 -15.36 6.38 -1.16
CA GLY A 242 -16.54 5.74 -0.57
C GLY A 242 -16.52 4.22 -0.73
N ARG A 243 -16.16 3.73 -1.92
CA ARG A 243 -16.00 2.29 -2.19
C ARG A 243 -14.83 1.67 -1.42
N LEU A 244 -13.72 2.39 -1.29
CA LEU A 244 -12.57 1.94 -0.50
C LEU A 244 -12.93 1.79 0.98
N GLY A 245 -13.79 2.66 1.50
CA GLY A 245 -14.18 2.69 2.91
C GLY A 245 -14.75 1.35 3.41
N GLN A 246 -15.44 0.56 2.56
CA GLN A 246 -15.98 -0.75 2.92
C GLN A 246 -14.91 -1.81 3.26
N TYR A 247 -13.67 -1.61 2.82
CA TYR A 247 -12.54 -2.50 3.08
C TYR A 247 -11.72 -2.09 4.30
N ILE A 248 -12.02 -0.94 4.91
CA ILE A 248 -11.20 -0.34 5.97
C ILE A 248 -11.76 -0.66 7.35
N GLN A 249 -10.88 -1.11 8.22
CA GLN A 249 -11.09 -1.21 9.66
C GLN A 249 -10.13 -0.22 10.33
N THR A 250 -10.67 0.88 10.85
CA THR A 250 -9.88 1.91 11.55
C THR A 250 -9.13 1.29 12.73
N GLY A 251 -7.87 1.67 12.90
CA GLY A 251 -6.97 1.12 13.91
C GLY A 251 -6.34 -0.23 13.54
N LYS A 252 -6.72 -0.83 12.39
CA LYS A 252 -6.27 -2.19 12.03
C LYS A 252 -5.72 -2.30 10.61
N THR A 253 -6.49 -1.85 9.60
CA THR A 253 -6.14 -2.09 8.19
C THR A 253 -4.73 -1.59 7.86
N PRO A 254 -3.80 -2.49 7.50
CA PRO A 254 -2.46 -2.11 7.06
C PRO A 254 -2.50 -1.46 5.69
N VAL A 255 -1.59 -0.51 5.48
CA VAL A 255 -1.37 0.19 4.22
C VAL A 255 0.11 0.11 3.87
N ILE A 256 0.43 -0.62 2.81
CA ILE A 256 1.78 -0.73 2.27
C ILE A 256 1.89 0.26 1.11
N ILE A 257 2.85 1.18 1.18
CA ILE A 257 3.11 2.13 0.09
C ILE A 257 4.49 1.82 -0.48
N ALA A 258 4.52 1.39 -1.74
CA ALA A 258 5.74 1.10 -2.48
C ALA A 258 5.92 2.10 -3.62
N GLU A 259 7.16 2.43 -3.97
CA GLU A 259 7.45 3.16 -5.21
C GLU A 259 7.02 2.34 -6.42
N GLN A 260 7.35 1.04 -6.42
CA GLN A 260 6.92 0.03 -7.36
C GLN A 260 6.73 -1.29 -6.63
N ILE A 261 5.64 -2.01 -6.91
CA ILE A 261 5.38 -3.31 -6.29
C ILE A 261 6.32 -4.37 -6.89
N GLU A 262 6.98 -5.12 -6.01
CA GLU A 262 7.64 -6.38 -6.35
C GLU A 262 6.59 -7.49 -6.40
N TRP A 263 6.45 -8.13 -7.56
CA TRP A 263 5.50 -9.22 -7.79
C TRP A 263 6.23 -10.55 -7.80
N VAL A 264 5.80 -11.48 -6.96
CA VAL A 264 6.41 -12.82 -6.82
C VAL A 264 5.39 -13.92 -7.00
N ALA A 265 5.85 -15.11 -7.34
CA ALA A 265 5.00 -16.30 -7.33
C ALA A 265 4.61 -16.66 -5.88
N PRO A 266 3.43 -17.26 -5.65
CA PRO A 266 2.98 -17.68 -4.31
C PRO A 266 4.00 -18.57 -3.58
N ASP A 267 4.65 -19.52 -4.28
CA ASP A 267 5.67 -20.41 -3.69
C ASP A 267 6.87 -19.63 -3.15
N THR A 268 7.27 -18.54 -3.84
CA THR A 268 8.34 -17.65 -3.37
C THR A 268 7.91 -16.93 -2.08
N LEU A 269 6.64 -16.51 -2.01
CA LEU A 269 6.08 -15.89 -0.82
C LEU A 269 6.08 -16.87 0.36
N ASP A 270 5.70 -18.12 0.12
CA ASP A 270 5.67 -19.18 1.13
C ASP A 270 7.07 -19.51 1.67
N ALA A 271 8.07 -19.54 0.79
CA ALA A 271 9.46 -19.75 1.19
C ALA A 271 9.97 -18.60 2.07
N ARG A 272 9.73 -17.34 1.68
CA ARG A 272 10.10 -16.17 2.46
C ARG A 272 9.39 -16.13 3.81
N ARG A 273 8.09 -16.49 3.84
CA ARG A 273 7.29 -16.60 5.07
C ARG A 273 7.89 -17.62 6.02
N SER A 274 8.17 -18.83 5.53
CA SER A 274 8.71 -19.93 6.34
C SER A 274 10.07 -19.59 6.94
N ASP A 275 10.93 -18.91 6.19
CA ASP A 275 12.24 -18.48 6.64
C ASP A 275 12.15 -17.45 7.79
N LEU A 276 11.32 -16.42 7.65
CA LEU A 276 11.13 -15.41 8.72
C LEU A 276 10.39 -16.01 9.93
N ALA A 277 9.35 -16.81 9.71
CA ALA A 277 8.62 -17.48 10.80
C ALA A 277 9.53 -18.41 11.61
N GLY A 278 10.41 -19.14 10.94
CA GLY A 278 11.42 -19.99 11.60
C GLY A 278 12.42 -19.18 12.43
N ALA A 279 12.79 -17.96 11.99
CA ALA A 279 13.64 -17.08 12.80
C ALA A 279 12.93 -16.57 14.06
N ILE A 280 11.65 -16.22 13.94
CA ILE A 280 10.81 -15.77 15.06
C ILE A 280 10.64 -16.91 16.08
N ASP A 281 10.40 -18.14 15.61
CA ASP A 281 10.24 -19.29 16.52
C ASP A 281 11.53 -19.62 17.27
N ARG A 282 12.69 -19.56 16.61
CA ARG A 282 14.00 -19.70 17.28
C ARG A 282 14.23 -18.61 18.32
N TRP A 283 13.90 -17.34 18.02
CA TRP A 283 13.97 -16.25 18.97
C TRP A 283 13.08 -16.52 20.20
N ARG A 284 11.86 -16.98 20.00
CA ARG A 284 10.93 -17.34 21.07
C ARG A 284 11.48 -18.46 21.96
N GLN A 285 11.97 -19.54 21.36
CA GLN A 285 12.54 -20.68 22.06
C GLN A 285 13.78 -20.28 22.87
N ASP A 286 14.67 -19.48 22.29
CA ASP A 286 15.86 -19.00 22.99
C ASP A 286 15.51 -18.04 24.13
N TRP A 287 14.40 -17.31 24.04
CA TRP A 287 13.90 -16.54 25.18
C TRP A 287 13.36 -17.43 26.29
N GLU A 288 12.60 -18.48 25.97
CA GLU A 288 12.08 -19.47 26.94
C GLU A 288 13.19 -20.28 27.60
N SER A 289 14.33 -20.45 26.93
CA SER A 289 15.52 -21.10 27.50
C SER A 289 16.14 -20.33 28.67
N ARG A 290 15.82 -19.08 28.85
CA ARG A 290 16.41 -18.13 29.81
C ARG A 290 17.87 -17.79 29.55
N ASP A 291 18.50 -18.39 28.55
CA ASP A 291 19.86 -18.06 28.11
C ASP A 291 19.86 -16.68 27.41
N ALA A 292 20.28 -15.67 28.16
CA ALA A 292 20.30 -14.31 27.64
C ALA A 292 21.28 -14.14 26.46
N ALA A 293 22.36 -14.90 26.39
CA ALA A 293 23.30 -14.83 25.27
C ALA A 293 22.67 -15.38 23.99
N ARG A 294 21.96 -16.53 24.07
CA ARG A 294 21.19 -17.06 22.94
C ARG A 294 20.12 -16.08 22.49
N LEU A 295 19.31 -15.56 23.42
CA LEU A 295 18.29 -14.56 23.11
C LEU A 295 18.90 -13.34 22.40
N LEU A 296 19.98 -12.78 22.93
CA LEU A 296 20.64 -11.59 22.37
C LEU A 296 21.30 -11.86 21.02
N SER A 297 21.57 -13.10 20.69
CA SER A 297 22.09 -13.46 19.35
C SER A 297 21.10 -13.15 18.22
N HIS A 298 19.81 -12.99 18.52
CA HIS A 298 18.77 -12.57 17.56
C HIS A 298 18.70 -11.06 17.33
N TYR A 299 19.40 -10.27 18.14
CA TYR A 299 19.37 -8.82 18.05
C TYR A 299 20.60 -8.29 17.27
N SER A 300 20.36 -7.27 16.44
CA SER A 300 21.42 -6.57 15.72
C SER A 300 22.29 -5.76 16.68
N ALA A 301 23.56 -5.53 16.30
CA ALA A 301 24.40 -4.56 16.98
C ALA A 301 23.81 -3.13 16.92
N SER A 302 23.02 -2.84 15.90
CA SER A 302 22.31 -1.57 15.72
C SER A 302 20.96 -1.50 16.44
N PHE A 303 20.58 -2.52 17.19
CA PHE A 303 19.26 -2.60 17.85
C PHE A 303 18.99 -1.39 18.77
N ARG A 304 17.74 -0.93 18.75
CA ARG A 304 17.19 0.11 19.63
C ARG A 304 15.77 -0.25 20.08
N THR A 305 15.44 0.09 21.32
CA THR A 305 14.07 0.09 21.86
C THR A 305 13.94 1.25 22.84
N GLY A 306 13.06 2.20 22.56
CA GLY A 306 13.03 3.46 23.29
C GLY A 306 14.42 4.12 23.31
N SER A 307 14.91 4.45 24.49
CA SER A 307 16.25 5.02 24.70
C SER A 307 17.37 3.97 24.81
N GLN A 308 17.03 2.67 24.86
CA GLN A 308 18.01 1.60 25.11
C GLN A 308 18.65 1.13 23.79
N ASP A 309 19.96 0.96 23.84
CA ASP A 309 20.71 0.20 22.81
C ASP A 309 20.77 -1.31 23.18
N VAL A 310 21.40 -2.10 22.30
CA VAL A 310 21.53 -3.55 22.50
C VAL A 310 22.27 -3.91 23.79
N ARG A 311 23.22 -3.08 24.26
CA ARG A 311 23.99 -3.33 25.46
C ARG A 311 23.14 -3.12 26.72
N ALA A 312 22.45 -1.98 26.82
CA ALA A 312 21.54 -1.69 27.93
C ALA A 312 20.38 -2.68 27.99
N PHE A 313 19.78 -3.00 26.83
CA PHE A 313 18.76 -4.02 26.73
C PHE A 313 19.26 -5.40 27.15
N GLY A 314 20.47 -5.79 26.72
CA GLY A 314 21.11 -7.04 27.06
C GLY A 314 21.38 -7.18 28.56
N ALA A 315 21.95 -6.15 29.18
CA ALA A 315 22.18 -6.14 30.62
C ALA A 315 20.88 -6.33 31.42
N ASN A 316 19.78 -5.68 30.98
CA ASN A 316 18.47 -5.89 31.60
C ASN A 316 17.96 -7.33 31.39
N LYS A 317 18.09 -7.90 30.18
CA LYS A 317 17.67 -9.29 29.91
C LYS A 317 18.46 -10.32 30.71
N HIS A 318 19.77 -10.14 30.88
CA HIS A 318 20.58 -10.97 31.77
C HIS A 318 20.06 -10.96 33.22
N LYS A 319 19.81 -9.78 33.78
CA LYS A 319 19.28 -9.59 35.12
C LYS A 319 17.89 -10.24 35.27
N VAL A 320 16.99 -9.96 34.33
CA VAL A 320 15.60 -10.45 34.38
C VAL A 320 15.55 -11.96 34.22
N ASN A 321 16.27 -12.55 33.26
CA ASN A 321 16.24 -13.97 32.99
C ASN A 321 16.87 -14.79 34.13
N ALA A 322 17.93 -14.25 34.76
CA ALA A 322 18.56 -14.90 35.92
C ALA A 322 17.60 -15.05 37.12
N ALA A 323 16.66 -14.13 37.30
CA ALA A 323 15.66 -14.15 38.36
C ALA A 323 14.45 -15.05 38.07
N LYS A 324 14.41 -15.73 36.91
CA LYS A 324 13.28 -16.59 36.51
C LYS A 324 13.63 -18.08 36.67
N SER A 325 12.71 -18.87 37.20
CA SER A 325 12.81 -20.34 37.20
C SER A 325 12.31 -20.93 35.87
N TRP A 326 11.37 -20.27 35.22
CA TRP A 326 10.87 -20.63 33.88
C TRP A 326 10.32 -19.38 33.18
N ILE A 327 10.30 -19.41 31.85
CA ILE A 327 9.66 -18.41 30.96
C ILE A 327 8.87 -19.17 29.91
N LYS A 328 7.66 -18.70 29.61
CA LYS A 328 6.84 -19.15 28.48
C LYS A 328 6.37 -17.94 27.68
N VAL A 329 6.49 -18.02 26.36
CA VAL A 329 6.15 -16.92 25.43
C VAL A 329 5.19 -17.44 24.37
N GLY A 330 3.93 -17.03 24.44
CA GLY A 330 2.96 -17.25 23.37
C GLY A 330 2.95 -16.05 22.41
N LEU A 331 2.74 -16.33 21.13
CA LEU A 331 2.57 -15.33 20.09
C LEU A 331 1.24 -15.55 19.40
N ASP A 332 0.32 -14.61 19.55
CA ASP A 332 -0.99 -14.62 18.90
C ASP A 332 -1.06 -13.52 17.85
N ASN A 333 -1.94 -13.66 16.90
CA ASN A 333 -2.24 -12.63 15.89
C ASN A 333 -0.98 -12.14 15.17
N VAL A 334 -0.19 -13.09 14.68
CA VAL A 334 1.10 -12.78 14.03
C VAL A 334 0.87 -12.31 12.60
N SER A 335 1.33 -11.09 12.29
CA SER A 335 1.42 -10.56 10.93
C SER A 335 2.89 -10.39 10.54
N LEU A 336 3.24 -10.86 9.33
CA LEU A 336 4.57 -10.81 8.75
C LEU A 336 4.50 -10.03 7.44
N MET A 337 5.16 -8.88 7.37
CA MET A 337 5.16 -8.03 6.18
C MET A 337 6.58 -7.61 5.81
N LEU A 338 6.98 -7.84 4.56
CA LEU A 338 8.23 -7.26 4.06
C LEU A 338 8.04 -5.78 3.76
N TYR A 339 9.04 -4.99 4.09
CA TYR A 339 9.06 -3.57 3.74
C TYR A 339 9.34 -3.38 2.25
N PRO A 340 8.66 -2.41 1.61
CA PRO A 340 8.97 -2.02 0.24
C PRO A 340 10.42 -1.59 0.11
N GLN A 341 11.06 -1.95 -1.01
CA GLN A 341 12.44 -1.52 -1.29
C GLN A 341 12.54 0.02 -1.29
N GLY A 342 13.62 0.55 -0.74
CA GLY A 342 13.81 2.00 -0.57
C GLY A 342 13.37 2.56 0.78
N ALA A 343 12.42 1.92 1.49
CA ALA A 343 11.96 2.37 2.80
C ALA A 343 13.02 2.24 3.91
N GLY A 344 14.02 1.37 3.72
CA GLY A 344 15.10 1.12 4.68
C GLY A 344 16.31 2.06 4.60
N ARG A 345 16.39 2.96 3.62
CA ARG A 345 17.54 3.88 3.50
C ARG A 345 17.39 5.09 4.41
N GLY A 346 18.33 5.24 5.33
CA GLY A 346 18.55 6.52 6.03
C GLY A 346 19.10 7.58 5.07
N SER A 347 18.85 8.86 5.39
CA SER A 347 19.25 10.02 4.57
C SER A 347 20.78 10.18 4.35
N LYS A 348 21.60 9.33 4.96
CA LYS A 348 23.06 9.39 4.84
C LYS A 348 23.63 8.65 3.62
N ASP A 349 22.83 7.82 2.95
CA ASP A 349 23.30 6.98 1.83
C ASP A 349 22.83 7.46 0.45
N ALA A 350 22.17 8.60 0.36
CA ALA A 350 21.79 9.22 -0.91
C ALA A 350 22.94 10.07 -1.43
N ALA A 351 23.67 9.58 -2.44
CA ALA A 351 24.59 10.41 -3.20
C ALA A 351 23.84 11.55 -3.89
N PRO A 352 24.34 12.81 -3.83
CA PRO A 352 23.72 13.91 -4.57
C PRO A 352 24.02 13.71 -6.05
N GLY A 353 22.98 13.42 -6.85
CA GLY A 353 23.12 13.36 -8.31
C GLY A 353 22.23 12.39 -9.09
N ASP A 354 21.47 11.52 -8.44
CA ASP A 354 20.58 10.59 -9.16
C ASP A 354 19.25 11.26 -9.54
N THR A 355 19.26 11.95 -10.67
CA THR A 355 18.02 12.25 -11.42
C THR A 355 17.61 11.01 -12.21
N PRO A 356 16.32 10.60 -12.20
CA PRO A 356 15.85 9.52 -13.06
C PRO A 356 15.86 9.98 -14.51
N SER A 357 16.87 9.61 -15.28
CA SER A 357 16.82 9.72 -16.74
C SER A 357 16.05 8.52 -17.29
N ASP A 358 15.13 8.81 -18.22
CA ASP A 358 14.46 7.85 -19.10
C ASP A 358 15.45 6.89 -19.75
N LYS A 359 15.58 5.69 -19.21
CA LYS A 359 16.06 4.52 -19.94
C LYS A 359 15.27 3.29 -19.50
N ALA A 360 14.20 3.05 -20.24
CA ALA A 360 13.57 1.74 -20.30
C ALA A 360 14.60 0.69 -20.71
N SER A 361 14.50 -0.51 -20.09
CA SER A 361 15.20 -1.74 -20.47
C SER A 361 16.70 -1.80 -20.19
N ARG A 362 17.05 -2.00 -18.92
CA ARG A 362 18.19 -2.88 -18.54
C ARG A 362 17.77 -3.65 -17.30
N THR A 363 17.79 -4.97 -17.40
CA THR A 363 17.85 -5.90 -16.27
C THR A 363 19.11 -5.59 -15.47
N THR A 364 19.09 -4.54 -14.69
CA THR A 364 20.14 -4.25 -13.72
C THR A 364 19.93 -5.21 -12.55
N HIS A 365 20.83 -6.17 -12.47
CA HIS A 365 21.04 -6.98 -11.28
C HIS A 365 21.44 -6.00 -10.15
N TYR A 366 20.46 -5.47 -9.42
CA TYR A 366 20.73 -4.74 -8.18
C TYR A 366 21.34 -5.72 -7.20
N PRO A 367 22.44 -5.38 -6.50
CA PRO A 367 22.94 -6.22 -5.42
C PRO A 367 21.78 -6.50 -4.46
N GLU A 368 21.62 -7.77 -4.09
CA GLU A 368 20.55 -8.21 -3.17
C GLU A 368 20.59 -7.33 -1.94
N ARG A 369 19.59 -6.45 -1.83
CA ARG A 369 19.44 -5.62 -0.64
C ARG A 369 18.95 -6.52 0.48
N PRO A 370 19.43 -6.35 1.70
CA PRO A 370 18.95 -7.16 2.81
C PRO A 370 17.44 -7.03 2.94
N ASP A 371 16.75 -8.16 3.05
CA ASP A 371 15.33 -8.18 3.37
C ASP A 371 15.08 -7.42 4.67
N PHE A 372 14.01 -6.67 4.70
CA PHE A 372 13.58 -5.91 5.86
C PHE A 372 12.10 -6.17 6.10
N ALA A 373 11.72 -6.51 7.34
CA ALA A 373 10.38 -6.93 7.67
C ALA A 373 9.83 -6.25 8.92
N LEU A 374 8.52 -6.02 8.92
CA LEU A 374 7.72 -5.72 10.11
C LEU A 374 7.02 -7.00 10.56
N VAL A 375 7.24 -7.35 11.81
CA VAL A 375 6.57 -8.44 12.51
C VAL A 375 5.73 -7.82 13.63
N SER A 376 4.44 -8.05 13.62
CA SER A 376 3.54 -7.62 14.69
C SER A 376 2.80 -8.83 15.27
N PHE A 377 2.61 -8.84 16.58
CA PHE A 377 1.96 -9.93 17.30
C PHE A 377 1.47 -9.48 18.67
N VAL A 378 0.56 -10.25 19.25
CA VAL A 378 0.22 -10.18 20.67
C VAL A 378 1.12 -11.16 21.40
N GLN A 379 1.98 -10.63 22.26
CA GLN A 379 2.85 -11.41 23.13
C GLN A 379 2.11 -11.78 24.42
N ASN A 380 2.03 -13.07 24.73
CA ASN A 380 1.58 -13.59 26.02
C ASN A 380 2.81 -14.11 26.77
N TYR A 381 3.33 -13.29 27.67
CA TYR A 381 4.49 -13.64 28.48
C TYR A 381 4.05 -14.21 29.83
N GLN A 382 4.61 -15.32 30.23
CA GLN A 382 4.40 -15.94 31.55
C GLN A 382 5.74 -16.38 32.14
N SER A 383 5.87 -16.25 33.45
CA SER A 383 7.01 -16.71 34.22
C SER A 383 6.56 -17.05 35.66
N ASN A 384 7.47 -17.55 36.47
CA ASN A 384 7.18 -17.86 37.89
C ASN A 384 6.65 -16.66 38.70
N ASN A 385 6.85 -15.42 38.27
CA ASN A 385 6.48 -14.23 39.04
C ASN A 385 5.91 -13.06 38.20
N LEU A 386 5.62 -13.30 36.92
CA LEU A 386 5.03 -12.28 36.05
C LEU A 386 4.20 -12.95 34.95
N SER A 387 3.01 -12.38 34.71
CA SER A 387 2.21 -12.65 33.52
C SER A 387 1.88 -11.31 32.88
N ASP A 388 2.12 -11.18 31.57
CA ASP A 388 1.90 -9.95 30.81
C ASP A 388 1.39 -10.26 29.42
N ARG A 389 0.53 -9.38 28.90
CA ARG A 389 -0.01 -9.45 27.53
C ARG A 389 0.15 -8.11 26.86
N THR A 390 0.98 -8.05 25.82
CA THR A 390 1.41 -6.81 25.18
C THR A 390 1.39 -6.97 23.68
N VAL A 391 0.91 -5.94 22.94
CA VAL A 391 1.08 -5.86 21.49
C VAL A 391 2.50 -5.43 21.17
N LYS A 392 3.18 -6.19 20.35
CA LYS A 392 4.57 -5.94 19.95
C LYS A 392 4.67 -5.68 18.46
N ARG A 393 5.57 -4.77 18.11
CA ARG A 393 6.07 -4.58 16.75
C ARG A 393 7.58 -4.74 16.77
N GLN A 394 8.09 -5.62 15.91
CA GLN A 394 9.51 -5.85 15.72
C GLN A 394 9.89 -5.59 14.26
N PHE A 395 10.98 -4.88 14.07
CA PHE A 395 11.57 -4.65 12.76
C PHE A 395 12.79 -5.56 12.65
N TRP A 396 12.77 -6.42 11.63
CA TRP A 396 13.79 -7.41 11.36
C TRP A 396 14.54 -7.05 10.10
N SER A 397 15.86 -7.20 10.12
CA SER A 397 16.73 -7.04 8.94
C SER A 397 17.55 -8.30 8.74
N ARG A 398 17.81 -8.65 7.50
CA ARG A 398 18.70 -9.77 7.18
C ARG A 398 20.14 -9.29 7.19
N GLU A 399 20.95 -9.76 8.15
CA GLU A 399 22.37 -9.44 8.31
C GLU A 399 23.18 -10.73 8.15
N ASN A 400 24.11 -10.74 7.21
CA ASN A 400 24.94 -11.93 6.90
C ASN A 400 24.10 -13.22 6.73
N GLY A 401 23.01 -13.12 5.97
CA GLY A 401 22.09 -14.23 5.70
C GLY A 401 21.17 -14.63 6.85
N ARG A 402 21.20 -13.94 7.99
CA ARG A 402 20.38 -14.23 9.17
C ARG A 402 19.47 -13.08 9.52
N TRP A 403 18.23 -13.39 9.92
CA TRP A 403 17.30 -12.40 10.44
C TRP A 403 17.75 -11.90 11.82
N LYS A 404 17.76 -10.58 12.01
CA LYS A 404 18.10 -9.88 13.25
C LYS A 404 17.07 -8.83 13.58
N ILE A 405 16.68 -8.72 14.84
CA ILE A 405 15.82 -7.65 15.33
C ILE A 405 16.66 -6.37 15.43
N ILE A 406 16.22 -5.32 14.74
CA ILE A 406 16.91 -4.01 14.76
C ILE A 406 16.13 -2.95 15.52
N HIS A 407 14.82 -3.17 15.72
CA HIS A 407 13.97 -2.27 16.51
C HIS A 407 12.80 -3.05 17.09
N GLU A 408 12.35 -2.67 18.29
CA GLU A 408 11.19 -3.24 18.96
C GLU A 408 10.43 -2.15 19.69
N THR A 409 9.09 -2.19 19.60
CA THR A 409 8.18 -1.35 20.38
C THR A 409 7.05 -2.18 20.98
N SER A 410 6.51 -1.69 22.08
CA SER A 410 5.28 -2.17 22.71
C SER A 410 4.21 -1.09 22.56
N LEU A 411 2.98 -1.53 22.23
CA LEU A 411 1.82 -0.66 22.03
C LEU A 411 0.82 -0.83 23.16
#